data_6b0f68a8694d117531e1c8004d264a9e
#
_entry.id   6b0f68a8694d117531e1c8004d264a9e
#
_cell.length_a   1.000
_cell.length_b   1.000
_cell.length_c   1.000
_cell.angle_alpha   90.00
_cell.angle_beta   90.00
_cell.angle_gamma   90.00
#
_symmetry.space_group_name_H-M   'P 1'
#
loop_
_entity.id
_entity.type
_entity.pdbx_description
1 polymer ?
#
loop_
_entity_poly.entity_id
_entity_poly.type
_entity_poly.pdbx_seq_one_letter_code
_entity_poly.pdbx_strand_id
1 'polypeptide(L)'
;TLSPALCALMLKPVSHNKKVKKNLLARFFDGFNKRYDHLERRYKINLRLFLNRRFLTYASLIIFCLATWGMTFVLPSGFIPNEDQGMIYVNVDAPPGATLERSEAALSKVQAALLPLEEVETVSTLAGYSLMTETEGASFGMGMINLKPWNEREQTAEELMRVYADRVSHIKDADIQFFLPPTVPGFGNASGFELRLQDKTAGTSVSYTHLRAHET
;
A
#
# COMPACT_ATOMS: atom_id res chain seq x y z
N THR A 1 32.20 -14.63 23.36
CA THR A 1 33.61 -14.61 23.80
C THR A 1 34.60 -14.79 22.65
N LEU A 2 34.20 -15.31 21.48
CA LEU A 2 35.11 -15.49 20.34
C LEU A 2 35.45 -14.17 19.62
N SER A 3 34.51 -13.24 19.53
CA SER A 3 34.68 -11.99 18.81
C SER A 3 35.73 -11.06 19.38
N PRO A 4 35.83 -10.83 20.72
CA PRO A 4 36.94 -10.05 21.29
C PRO A 4 38.33 -10.69 21.13
N ALA A 5 38.41 -12.01 21.20
CA ALA A 5 39.65 -12.74 21.01
C ALA A 5 40.17 -12.66 19.56
N LEU A 6 39.25 -12.77 18.57
CA LEU A 6 39.59 -12.55 17.16
C LEU A 6 40.01 -11.13 16.87
N CYS A 7 39.34 -10.12 17.47
CA CYS A 7 39.71 -8.74 17.33
C CYS A 7 41.11 -8.48 17.92
N ALA A 8 41.45 -9.05 19.07
CA ALA A 8 42.76 -8.92 19.70
C ALA A 8 43.90 -9.56 18.87
N LEU A 9 43.58 -10.64 18.16
CA LEU A 9 44.55 -11.34 17.30
C LEU A 9 44.73 -10.65 15.93
N MET A 10 43.65 -10.11 15.35
CA MET A 10 43.69 -9.54 13.99
C MET A 10 44.01 -8.05 13.96
N LEU A 11 43.71 -7.29 15.01
CA LEU A 11 43.98 -5.86 15.06
C LEU A 11 45.42 -5.61 15.51
N LYS A 12 46.24 -5.15 14.60
CA LYS A 12 47.60 -4.67 14.95
C LYS A 12 47.48 -3.36 15.71
N PRO A 13 48.27 -3.16 16.80
CA PRO A 13 48.31 -1.90 17.52
C PRO A 13 48.73 -0.77 16.57
N VAL A 14 47.92 0.29 16.53
CA VAL A 14 48.23 1.47 15.73
C VAL A 14 49.41 2.18 16.34
N SER A 15 50.61 1.99 15.76
CA SER A 15 51.79 2.74 16.14
C SER A 15 51.68 4.18 15.61
N HIS A 16 51.53 5.14 16.51
CA HIS A 16 51.38 6.57 16.20
C HIS A 16 52.60 7.20 15.48
N ASN A 17 53.66 6.44 15.26
CA ASN A 17 54.96 7.03 14.86
C ASN A 17 55.47 6.60 13.47
N LYS A 18 54.62 5.98 12.62
CA LYS A 18 55.02 5.71 11.24
C LYS A 18 54.46 6.78 10.30
N LYS A 19 55.36 7.59 9.70
CA LYS A 19 55.10 8.43 8.52
C LYS A 19 54.72 7.51 7.35
N VAL A 20 53.44 7.14 7.26
CA VAL A 20 52.92 6.38 6.15
C VAL A 20 52.86 7.30 4.93
N LYS A 21 53.45 6.86 3.81
CA LYS A 21 53.34 7.56 2.52
C LYS A 21 51.85 7.81 2.25
N LYS A 22 51.50 9.08 2.01
CA LYS A 22 50.11 9.53 1.81
C LYS A 22 49.57 9.05 0.48
N ASN A 23 49.09 7.81 0.43
CA ASN A 23 48.32 7.29 -0.69
C ASN A 23 46.91 7.94 -0.68
N LEU A 24 46.24 8.03 -1.84
CA LEU A 24 44.91 8.59 -1.95
C LEU A 24 43.91 8.00 -0.94
N LEU A 25 43.99 6.69 -0.70
CA LEU A 25 43.22 5.99 0.32
C LEU A 25 43.52 6.47 1.75
N ALA A 26 44.81 6.70 2.10
CA ALA A 26 45.15 7.22 3.40
C ALA A 26 44.62 8.64 3.63
N ARG A 27 44.58 9.48 2.60
CA ARG A 27 44.00 10.84 2.69
C ARG A 27 42.45 10.76 2.89
N PHE A 28 41.78 9.81 2.24
CA PHE A 28 40.37 9.60 2.45
C PHE A 28 40.08 9.15 3.89
N PHE A 29 40.80 8.16 4.39
CA PHE A 29 40.66 7.70 5.77
C PHE A 29 41.05 8.77 6.82
N ASP A 30 42.06 9.58 6.56
CA ASP A 30 42.39 10.71 7.42
C ASP A 30 41.25 11.76 7.46
N GLY A 31 40.64 12.03 6.32
CA GLY A 31 39.49 12.92 6.24
C GLY A 31 38.27 12.38 7.00
N PHE A 32 37.98 11.09 6.79
CA PHE A 32 36.92 10.39 7.51
C PHE A 32 37.16 10.37 9.02
N ASN A 33 38.35 10.00 9.47
CA ASN A 33 38.68 9.95 10.88
C ASN A 33 38.58 11.33 11.55
N LYS A 34 39.04 12.40 10.89
CA LYS A 34 38.88 13.77 11.41
C LYS A 34 37.42 14.16 11.58
N ARG A 35 36.55 13.75 10.62
CA ARG A 35 35.12 14.01 10.68
C ARG A 35 34.44 13.20 11.79
N TYR A 36 34.87 11.96 11.95
CA TYR A 36 34.43 11.08 13.02
C TYR A 36 34.85 11.60 14.40
N ASP A 37 36.12 11.99 14.59
CA ASP A 37 36.60 12.57 15.84
C ASP A 37 35.84 13.86 16.21
N HIS A 38 35.50 14.68 15.21
CA HIS A 38 34.70 15.88 15.45
C HIS A 38 33.26 15.53 15.90
N LEU A 39 32.63 14.52 15.27
CA LEU A 39 31.32 14.02 15.66
C LEU A 39 31.34 13.43 17.07
N GLU A 40 32.36 12.63 17.37
CA GLU A 40 32.58 12.04 18.70
C GLU A 40 32.70 13.09 19.79
N ARG A 41 33.51 14.14 19.54
CA ARG A 41 33.66 15.26 20.48
C ARG A 41 32.33 15.98 20.73
N ARG A 42 31.57 16.27 19.69
CA ARG A 42 30.24 16.88 19.82
C ARG A 42 29.29 15.98 20.61
N TYR A 43 29.29 14.70 20.30
CA TYR A 43 28.48 13.72 21.03
C TYR A 43 28.85 13.67 22.53
N LYS A 44 30.14 13.60 22.86
CA LYS A 44 30.60 13.61 24.24
C LYS A 44 30.22 14.89 25.00
N ILE A 45 30.28 16.06 24.36
CA ILE A 45 29.88 17.34 24.96
C ILE A 45 28.37 17.33 25.23
N ASN A 46 27.55 16.95 24.23
CA ASN A 46 26.10 16.88 24.38
C ASN A 46 25.71 15.87 25.45
N LEU A 47 26.31 14.69 25.44
CA LEU A 47 26.05 13.67 26.45
C LEU A 47 26.34 14.15 27.88
N ARG A 48 27.50 14.83 28.09
CA ARG A 48 27.82 15.44 29.38
C ARG A 48 26.80 16.50 29.79
N LEU A 49 26.31 17.30 28.85
CA LEU A 49 25.30 18.32 29.11
C LEU A 49 23.99 17.66 29.58
N PHE A 50 23.54 16.60 28.96
CA PHE A 50 22.38 15.83 29.37
C PHE A 50 22.57 15.16 30.73
N LEU A 51 23.71 14.52 30.96
CA LEU A 51 24.00 13.84 32.22
C LEU A 51 24.10 14.81 33.41
N ASN A 52 24.68 16.00 33.20
CA ASN A 52 24.83 16.99 34.25
C ASN A 52 23.56 17.80 34.55
N ARG A 53 22.63 17.85 33.62
CA ARG A 53 21.37 18.60 33.77
C ARG A 53 20.16 17.67 33.76
N ARG A 54 19.82 17.13 34.91
CA ARG A 54 18.69 16.22 35.10
C ARG A 54 17.38 16.77 34.54
N PHE A 55 17.13 18.09 34.69
CA PHE A 55 15.95 18.73 34.11
C PHE A 55 15.91 18.61 32.57
N LEU A 56 17.04 18.80 31.88
CA LEU A 56 17.11 18.70 30.42
C LEU A 56 16.84 17.26 29.96
N THR A 57 17.31 16.26 30.71
CA THR A 57 17.07 14.86 30.43
C THR A 57 15.59 14.51 30.57
N TYR A 58 14.95 14.92 31.67
CA TYR A 58 13.52 14.68 31.85
C TYR A 58 12.67 15.45 30.82
N ALA A 59 13.03 16.69 30.50
CA ALA A 59 12.32 17.48 29.48
C ALA A 59 12.40 16.82 28.11
N SER A 60 13.60 16.34 27.72
CA SER A 60 13.76 15.65 26.43
C SER A 60 12.98 14.34 26.37
N LEU A 61 12.93 13.58 27.48
CA LEU A 61 12.13 12.37 27.58
C LEU A 61 10.64 12.68 27.43
N ILE A 62 10.15 13.68 28.14
CA ILE A 62 8.73 14.09 28.05
C ILE A 62 8.39 14.54 26.63
N ILE A 63 9.24 15.36 26.00
CA ILE A 63 9.04 15.80 24.61
C ILE A 63 9.00 14.58 23.66
N PHE A 64 9.90 13.63 23.85
CA PHE A 64 9.90 12.42 23.04
C PHE A 64 8.63 11.58 23.22
N CYS A 65 8.17 11.40 24.47
CA CYS A 65 6.93 10.68 24.76
C CYS A 65 5.71 11.41 24.17
N LEU A 66 5.65 12.74 24.29
CA LEU A 66 4.56 13.53 23.71
C LEU A 66 4.58 13.48 22.17
N ALA A 67 5.76 13.54 21.56
CA ALA A 67 5.90 13.41 20.12
C ALA A 67 5.46 12.02 19.63
N THR A 68 5.87 10.96 20.32
CA THR A 68 5.45 9.59 20.01
C THR A 68 3.93 9.44 20.16
N TRP A 69 3.38 9.95 21.26
CA TRP A 69 1.93 9.92 21.47
C TRP A 69 1.17 10.74 20.40
N GLY A 70 1.65 11.94 20.07
CA GLY A 70 1.08 12.73 18.99
C GLY A 70 1.13 12.03 17.62
N MET A 71 2.18 11.26 17.35
CA MET A 71 2.34 10.52 16.10
C MET A 71 1.27 9.42 15.94
N THR A 72 0.74 8.88 17.03
CA THR A 72 -0.33 7.86 16.97
C THR A 72 -1.65 8.41 16.42
N PHE A 73 -1.87 9.73 16.47
CA PHE A 73 -3.06 10.37 15.89
C PHE A 73 -2.89 10.75 14.43
N VAL A 74 -1.65 10.85 13.96
CA VAL A 74 -1.35 11.25 12.57
C VAL A 74 -1.17 10.04 11.67
N LEU A 75 -0.65 8.96 12.22
CA LEU A 75 -0.45 7.73 11.47
C LEU A 75 -1.77 6.96 11.35
N PRO A 76 -2.20 6.62 10.14
CA PRO A 76 -3.35 5.75 9.95
C PRO A 76 -3.10 4.41 10.63
N SER A 77 -3.99 4.04 11.55
CA SER A 77 -3.93 2.74 12.22
C SER A 77 -4.76 1.72 11.43
N GLY A 78 -4.12 0.69 10.97
CA GLY A 78 -4.76 -0.45 10.31
C GLY A 78 -3.96 -1.73 10.59
N PHE A 79 -4.65 -2.86 10.57
CA PHE A 79 -3.98 -4.16 10.74
C PHE A 79 -3.02 -4.43 9.58
N ILE A 80 -3.43 -4.05 8.37
CA ILE A 80 -2.61 -4.08 7.17
C ILE A 80 -2.92 -2.81 6.39
N PRO A 81 -1.91 -1.96 6.09
CA PRO A 81 -2.13 -0.79 5.26
C PRO A 81 -2.53 -1.23 3.84
N ASN A 82 -3.43 -0.47 3.22
CA ASN A 82 -3.75 -0.67 1.82
C ASN A 82 -2.51 -0.38 0.98
N GLU A 83 -2.05 -1.39 0.26
CA GLU A 83 -0.93 -1.26 -0.66
C GLU A 83 -1.47 -1.06 -2.08
N ASP A 84 -0.83 -0.17 -2.82
CA ASP A 84 -1.08 -0.02 -4.24
C ASP A 84 -0.38 -1.16 -4.99
N GLN A 85 -1.16 -2.19 -5.35
CA GLN A 85 -0.66 -3.37 -6.08
C GLN A 85 -0.53 -3.13 -7.59
N GLY A 86 -0.81 -1.92 -8.08
CA GLY A 86 -0.80 -1.62 -9.51
C GLY A 86 -1.92 -2.32 -10.28
N MET A 87 -3.01 -2.68 -9.60
CA MET A 87 -4.12 -3.41 -10.19
C MET A 87 -5.46 -2.88 -9.66
N ILE A 88 -6.45 -2.77 -10.52
CA ILE A 88 -7.83 -2.40 -10.18
C ILE A 88 -8.74 -3.48 -10.75
N TYR A 89 -9.67 -3.94 -9.95
CA TYR A 89 -10.75 -4.82 -10.41
C TYR A 89 -12.01 -4.01 -10.76
N VAL A 90 -12.71 -4.48 -11.76
CA VAL A 90 -14.03 -3.97 -12.12
C VAL A 90 -15.05 -5.10 -12.14
N ASN A 91 -16.16 -4.92 -11.48
CA ASN A 91 -17.33 -5.80 -11.55
C ASN A 91 -18.40 -5.13 -12.42
N VAL A 92 -19.00 -5.90 -13.29
CA VAL A 92 -20.03 -5.42 -14.24
C VAL A 92 -21.25 -6.30 -14.09
N ASP A 93 -22.30 -5.75 -13.49
CA ASP A 93 -23.54 -6.44 -13.24
C ASP A 93 -24.60 -5.95 -14.22
N ALA A 94 -24.92 -6.75 -15.22
CA ALA A 94 -26.01 -6.48 -16.14
C ALA A 94 -27.38 -6.75 -15.46
N PRO A 95 -28.49 -6.16 -15.95
CA PRO A 95 -29.82 -6.39 -15.38
C PRO A 95 -30.16 -7.87 -15.29
N PRO A 96 -30.93 -8.29 -14.27
CA PRO A 96 -31.36 -9.69 -14.13
C PRO A 96 -31.99 -10.24 -15.38
N GLY A 97 -31.57 -11.43 -15.84
CA GLY A 97 -32.00 -12.04 -17.08
C GLY A 97 -31.27 -11.58 -18.35
N ALA A 98 -30.21 -10.77 -18.21
CA ALA A 98 -29.35 -10.43 -19.34
C ALA A 98 -28.64 -11.67 -19.88
N THR A 99 -28.42 -11.69 -21.18
CA THR A 99 -27.62 -12.73 -21.85
C THR A 99 -26.15 -12.47 -21.68
N LEU A 100 -25.31 -13.49 -21.86
CA LEU A 100 -23.87 -13.38 -21.79
C LEU A 100 -23.32 -12.36 -22.79
N GLU A 101 -23.88 -12.32 -24.01
CA GLU A 101 -23.50 -11.38 -25.05
C GLU A 101 -23.72 -9.91 -24.62
N ARG A 102 -24.76 -9.65 -23.82
CA ARG A 102 -25.01 -8.30 -23.28
C ARG A 102 -23.98 -7.90 -22.23
N SER A 103 -23.60 -8.82 -21.36
CA SER A 103 -22.57 -8.61 -20.37
C SER A 103 -21.21 -8.43 -21.03
N GLU A 104 -20.90 -9.21 -22.06
CA GLU A 104 -19.68 -9.07 -22.87
C GLU A 104 -19.64 -7.73 -23.62
N ALA A 105 -20.78 -7.28 -24.18
CA ALA A 105 -20.88 -5.99 -24.83
C ALA A 105 -20.64 -4.82 -23.85
N ALA A 106 -21.14 -4.93 -22.61
CA ALA A 106 -20.89 -3.94 -21.55
C ALA A 106 -19.41 -3.92 -21.16
N LEU A 107 -18.79 -5.09 -20.95
CA LEU A 107 -17.35 -5.23 -20.68
C LEU A 107 -16.49 -4.64 -21.79
N SER A 108 -16.85 -4.90 -23.06
CA SER A 108 -16.13 -4.36 -24.21
C SER A 108 -16.18 -2.82 -24.25
N LYS A 109 -17.31 -2.20 -23.86
CA LYS A 109 -17.40 -0.74 -23.71
C LYS A 109 -16.50 -0.20 -22.61
N VAL A 110 -16.46 -0.89 -21.46
CA VAL A 110 -15.55 -0.53 -20.34
C VAL A 110 -14.10 -0.64 -20.80
N GLN A 111 -13.73 -1.74 -21.44
CA GLN A 111 -12.39 -1.95 -21.96
C GLN A 111 -12.00 -0.86 -22.97
N ALA A 112 -12.87 -0.53 -23.92
CA ALA A 112 -12.64 0.49 -24.92
C ALA A 112 -12.50 1.90 -24.31
N ALA A 113 -13.19 2.18 -23.20
CA ALA A 113 -13.09 3.45 -22.49
C ALA A 113 -11.81 3.60 -21.69
N LEU A 114 -11.24 2.50 -21.15
CA LEU A 114 -10.11 2.50 -20.23
C LEU A 114 -8.77 2.21 -20.89
N LEU A 115 -8.73 1.32 -21.89
CA LEU A 115 -7.49 0.92 -22.55
C LEU A 115 -6.68 2.08 -23.18
N PRO A 116 -7.30 3.18 -23.69
CA PRO A 116 -6.55 4.30 -24.24
C PRO A 116 -5.91 5.23 -23.19
N LEU A 117 -6.13 4.98 -21.90
CA LEU A 117 -5.58 5.82 -20.83
C LEU A 117 -4.10 5.54 -20.64
N GLU A 118 -3.33 6.58 -20.41
CA GLU A 118 -1.87 6.51 -20.34
C GLU A 118 -1.35 5.65 -19.19
N GLU A 119 -2.09 5.61 -18.08
CA GLU A 119 -1.73 4.88 -16.85
C GLU A 119 -2.07 3.38 -16.93
N VAL A 120 -2.88 2.97 -17.93
CA VAL A 120 -3.30 1.58 -18.12
C VAL A 120 -2.29 0.84 -18.99
N GLU A 121 -1.82 -0.30 -18.49
CA GLU A 121 -0.96 -1.20 -19.26
C GLU A 121 -1.80 -2.23 -20.02
N THR A 122 -2.70 -2.92 -19.32
CA THR A 122 -3.58 -3.93 -19.92
C THR A 122 -4.94 -3.96 -19.23
N VAL A 123 -5.97 -4.33 -19.99
CA VAL A 123 -7.32 -4.59 -19.49
C VAL A 123 -7.72 -6.00 -19.93
N SER A 124 -7.88 -6.90 -18.97
CA SER A 124 -8.38 -8.27 -19.19
C SER A 124 -9.81 -8.35 -18.70
N THR A 125 -10.71 -8.95 -19.48
CA THR A 125 -12.13 -9.08 -19.16
C THR A 125 -12.58 -10.53 -19.20
N LEU A 126 -13.50 -10.90 -18.31
CA LEU A 126 -14.12 -12.21 -18.20
C LEU A 126 -15.62 -12.03 -18.05
N ALA A 127 -16.41 -12.53 -19.00
CA ALA A 127 -17.85 -12.54 -18.92
C ALA A 127 -18.35 -13.83 -18.24
N GLY A 128 -19.46 -13.72 -17.52
CA GLY A 128 -20.10 -14.88 -16.87
C GLY A 128 -19.65 -15.12 -15.42
N TYR A 129 -18.85 -14.27 -14.84
CA TYR A 129 -18.36 -14.40 -13.46
C TYR A 129 -18.33 -13.05 -12.73
N SER A 130 -18.76 -13.05 -11.47
CA SER A 130 -18.60 -11.91 -10.54
C SER A 130 -17.60 -12.26 -9.47
N LEU A 131 -16.53 -11.46 -9.36
CA LEU A 131 -15.52 -11.66 -8.32
C LEU A 131 -16.05 -11.24 -6.94
N MET A 132 -16.95 -10.26 -6.90
CA MET A 132 -17.48 -9.73 -5.64
C MET A 132 -18.38 -10.74 -4.93
N THR A 133 -19.22 -11.44 -5.68
CA THR A 133 -20.15 -12.43 -5.12
C THR A 133 -19.65 -13.87 -5.26
N GLU A 134 -18.54 -14.10 -5.98
CA GLU A 134 -18.02 -15.44 -6.32
C GLU A 134 -19.06 -16.32 -7.00
N THR A 135 -19.89 -15.73 -7.85
CA THR A 135 -20.97 -16.44 -8.53
C THR A 135 -20.78 -16.43 -10.03
N GLU A 136 -21.21 -17.52 -10.67
CA GLU A 136 -21.28 -17.64 -12.11
C GLU A 136 -22.71 -17.32 -12.61
N GLY A 137 -22.80 -16.60 -13.70
CA GLY A 137 -24.08 -16.27 -14.31
C GLY A 137 -23.94 -15.36 -15.51
N ALA A 138 -24.83 -15.50 -16.48
CA ALA A 138 -24.79 -14.78 -17.75
C ALA A 138 -24.86 -13.24 -17.60
N SER A 139 -25.45 -12.75 -16.49
CA SER A 139 -25.54 -11.31 -16.21
C SER A 139 -24.31 -10.71 -15.55
N PHE A 140 -23.30 -11.50 -15.21
CA PHE A 140 -22.12 -11.05 -14.53
C PHE A 140 -20.93 -10.90 -15.47
N GLY A 141 -20.04 -9.99 -15.10
CA GLY A 141 -18.77 -9.82 -15.75
C GLY A 141 -17.75 -9.19 -14.83
N MET A 142 -16.51 -9.53 -15.02
CA MET A 142 -15.39 -8.93 -14.29
C MET A 142 -14.30 -8.49 -15.25
N GLY A 143 -13.51 -7.52 -14.80
CA GLY A 143 -12.28 -7.13 -15.48
C GLY A 143 -11.15 -6.88 -14.49
N MET A 144 -9.94 -7.08 -14.98
CA MET A 144 -8.70 -6.74 -14.30
C MET A 144 -7.96 -5.70 -15.11
N ILE A 145 -7.70 -4.58 -14.51
CA ILE A 145 -6.98 -3.45 -15.09
C ILE A 145 -5.61 -3.43 -14.45
N ASN A 146 -4.57 -3.76 -15.22
CA ASN A 146 -3.19 -3.62 -14.78
C ASN A 146 -2.73 -2.21 -15.12
N LEU A 147 -2.17 -1.54 -14.13
CA LEU A 147 -1.63 -0.21 -14.24
C LEU A 147 -0.13 -0.29 -14.54
N LYS A 148 0.40 0.74 -15.19
CA LYS A 148 1.85 0.89 -15.36
C LYS A 148 2.58 0.92 -14.02
N PRO A 149 3.88 0.58 -14.00
CA PRO A 149 4.72 0.67 -12.80
C PRO A 149 4.70 2.06 -12.17
N TRP A 150 4.91 2.14 -10.87
CA TRP A 150 4.83 3.39 -10.09
C TRP A 150 5.80 4.49 -10.54
N ASN A 151 6.91 4.12 -11.16
CA ASN A 151 7.87 5.08 -11.74
C ASN A 151 7.40 5.69 -13.07
N GLU A 152 6.31 5.19 -13.66
CA GLU A 152 5.74 5.64 -14.93
C GLU A 152 4.35 6.26 -14.77
N ARG A 153 3.83 6.36 -13.55
CA ARG A 153 2.55 7.00 -13.24
C ARG A 153 2.67 7.93 -12.02
N GLU A 154 1.89 9.01 -12.02
CA GLU A 154 1.87 9.97 -10.92
C GLU A 154 0.76 9.67 -9.90
N GLN A 155 -0.35 9.05 -10.35
CA GLN A 155 -1.54 8.81 -9.54
C GLN A 155 -1.54 7.42 -8.93
N THR A 156 -2.11 7.33 -7.72
CA THR A 156 -2.31 6.04 -7.03
C THR A 156 -3.47 5.25 -7.62
N ALA A 157 -3.50 3.93 -7.41
CA ALA A 157 -4.61 3.09 -7.88
C ALA A 157 -5.96 3.54 -7.29
N GLU A 158 -5.98 4.05 -6.06
CA GLU A 158 -7.20 4.57 -5.42
C GLU A 158 -7.72 5.85 -6.09
N GLU A 159 -6.83 6.75 -6.49
CA GLU A 159 -7.19 7.97 -7.23
C GLU A 159 -7.69 7.62 -8.64
N LEU A 160 -6.98 6.73 -9.33
CA LEU A 160 -7.36 6.26 -10.66
C LEU A 160 -8.71 5.53 -10.67
N MET A 161 -9.03 4.78 -9.62
CA MET A 161 -10.32 4.13 -9.46
C MET A 161 -11.48 5.13 -9.54
N ARG A 162 -11.36 6.30 -8.91
CA ARG A 162 -12.37 7.37 -8.97
C ARG A 162 -12.48 7.96 -10.37
N VAL A 163 -11.35 8.22 -11.01
CA VAL A 163 -11.29 8.73 -12.39
C VAL A 163 -11.95 7.74 -13.36
N TYR A 164 -11.68 6.45 -13.18
CA TYR A 164 -12.26 5.39 -14.04
C TYR A 164 -13.78 5.25 -13.83
N ALA A 165 -14.24 5.35 -12.59
CA ALA A 165 -15.68 5.34 -12.30
C ALA A 165 -16.41 6.50 -12.99
N ASP A 166 -15.85 7.71 -12.95
CA ASP A 166 -16.41 8.86 -13.65
C ASP A 166 -16.38 8.66 -15.17
N ARG A 167 -15.29 8.09 -15.69
CA ARG A 167 -15.12 7.86 -17.13
C ARG A 167 -16.15 6.92 -17.71
N VAL A 168 -16.54 5.86 -16.98
CA VAL A 168 -17.52 4.88 -17.44
C VAL A 168 -18.95 5.21 -17.00
N SER A 169 -19.18 6.28 -16.26
CA SER A 169 -20.48 6.67 -15.71
C SER A 169 -21.59 6.85 -16.77
N HIS A 170 -21.19 7.10 -18.03
CA HIS A 170 -22.11 7.21 -19.17
C HIS A 170 -22.65 5.85 -19.66
N ILE A 171 -22.01 4.72 -19.28
CA ILE A 171 -22.44 3.38 -19.65
C ILE A 171 -23.58 2.98 -18.69
N LYS A 172 -24.81 2.98 -19.19
CA LYS A 172 -26.03 2.65 -18.40
C LYS A 172 -26.54 1.23 -18.62
N ASP A 173 -25.82 0.43 -19.38
CA ASP A 173 -26.23 -0.93 -19.75
C ASP A 173 -26.06 -1.94 -18.62
N ALA A 174 -25.21 -1.62 -17.65
CA ALA A 174 -24.88 -2.44 -16.50
C ALA A 174 -24.48 -1.55 -15.31
N ASP A 175 -24.53 -2.09 -14.11
CA ASP A 175 -23.90 -1.50 -12.92
C ASP A 175 -22.41 -1.84 -12.92
N ILE A 176 -21.58 -0.80 -12.87
CA ILE A 176 -20.12 -0.92 -12.98
C ILE A 176 -19.49 -0.45 -11.69
N GLN A 177 -18.80 -1.34 -11.00
CA GLN A 177 -18.16 -1.07 -9.71
C GLN A 177 -16.68 -1.37 -9.79
N PHE A 178 -15.86 -0.41 -9.34
CA PHE A 178 -14.40 -0.57 -9.25
C PHE A 178 -14.01 -0.82 -7.80
N PHE A 179 -13.04 -1.70 -7.60
CA PHE A 179 -12.48 -1.96 -6.28
C PHE A 179 -11.02 -2.41 -6.37
N LEU A 180 -10.31 -2.22 -5.27
CA LEU A 180 -8.92 -2.67 -5.16
C LEU A 180 -8.88 -4.14 -4.73
N PRO A 181 -7.89 -4.91 -5.19
CA PRO A 181 -7.69 -6.25 -4.68
C PRO A 181 -7.43 -6.23 -3.17
N PRO A 182 -7.83 -7.28 -2.43
CA PRO A 182 -7.55 -7.37 -1.01
C PRO A 182 -6.04 -7.42 -0.78
N THR A 183 -5.57 -6.76 0.26
CA THR A 183 -4.13 -6.71 0.63
C THR A 183 -3.58 -8.09 0.98
N VAL A 184 -4.45 -8.99 1.47
CA VAL A 184 -4.10 -10.38 1.78
C VAL A 184 -5.02 -11.31 1.01
N PRO A 185 -4.49 -12.14 0.09
CA PRO A 185 -5.27 -13.13 -0.61
C PRO A 185 -6.00 -14.07 0.36
N GLY A 186 -7.31 -14.27 0.13
CA GLY A 186 -8.14 -15.13 0.96
C GLY A 186 -8.80 -14.46 2.18
N PHE A 187 -8.55 -13.16 2.41
CA PHE A 187 -9.24 -12.37 3.44
C PHE A 187 -10.27 -11.40 2.82
N GLY A 188 -11.18 -11.91 2.00
CA GLY A 188 -12.18 -11.14 1.28
C GLY A 188 -11.84 -10.96 -0.21
N ASN A 189 -12.80 -10.47 -0.99
CA ASN A 189 -12.69 -10.34 -2.44
C ASN A 189 -12.35 -8.91 -2.86
N ALA A 190 -12.49 -7.96 -1.95
CA ALA A 190 -12.16 -6.55 -2.13
C ALA A 190 -11.59 -5.96 -0.84
N SER A 191 -10.86 -4.85 -0.95
CA SER A 191 -10.47 -4.05 0.22
C SER A 191 -11.71 -3.29 0.71
N GLY A 192 -12.00 -3.35 2.03
CA GLY A 192 -13.10 -2.64 2.65
C GLY A 192 -13.93 -3.50 3.59
N PHE A 193 -15.19 -3.12 3.76
CA PHE A 193 -16.16 -3.82 4.62
C PHE A 193 -17.17 -4.57 3.75
N GLU A 194 -17.32 -5.87 3.99
CA GLU A 194 -18.30 -6.73 3.31
C GLU A 194 -19.35 -7.20 4.31
N LEU A 195 -20.63 -6.97 4.03
CA LEU A 195 -21.76 -7.49 4.79
C LEU A 195 -22.56 -8.48 3.95
N ARG A 196 -22.52 -9.75 4.34
CA ARG A 196 -23.34 -10.80 3.72
C ARG A 196 -24.58 -11.07 4.56
N LEU A 197 -25.76 -10.73 4.05
CA LEU A 197 -27.04 -11.07 4.63
C LEU A 197 -27.47 -12.45 4.13
N GLN A 198 -27.51 -13.41 5.03
CA GLN A 198 -28.01 -14.76 4.73
C GLN A 198 -29.33 -14.99 5.41
N ASP A 199 -30.38 -15.31 4.64
CA ASP A 199 -31.64 -15.84 5.19
C ASP A 199 -31.48 -17.34 5.43
N LYS A 200 -31.56 -17.74 6.69
CA LYS A 200 -31.52 -19.15 7.12
C LYS A 200 -32.92 -19.77 7.27
N THR A 201 -33.97 -18.99 7.03
CA THR A 201 -35.35 -19.41 7.30
C THR A 201 -36.07 -19.98 6.07
N ALA A 202 -35.37 -20.17 4.95
CA ALA A 202 -35.94 -20.63 3.68
C ALA A 202 -37.17 -19.78 3.23
N GLY A 203 -37.13 -18.48 3.55
CA GLY A 203 -38.16 -17.51 3.13
C GLY A 203 -38.26 -17.40 1.61
N THR A 204 -39.41 -16.97 1.11
CA THR A 204 -39.63 -16.74 -0.32
C THR A 204 -38.80 -15.53 -0.78
N SER A 205 -38.40 -15.52 -2.06
CA SER A 205 -37.56 -14.43 -2.64
C SER A 205 -38.16 -13.02 -2.52
N VAL A 206 -39.42 -12.88 -2.19
CA VAL A 206 -40.13 -11.62 -1.89
C VAL A 206 -39.64 -10.96 -0.60
N SER A 207 -39.12 -11.73 0.36
CA SER A 207 -38.56 -11.20 1.63
C SER A 207 -37.29 -10.40 1.42
N TYR A 208 -36.48 -10.72 0.41
CA TYR A 208 -35.23 -10.04 0.12
C TYR A 208 -35.41 -8.67 -0.53
N THR A 209 -36.39 -8.52 -1.39
CA THR A 209 -36.69 -7.25 -2.06
C THR A 209 -37.17 -6.19 -1.08
N HIS A 210 -37.83 -6.60 0.03
CA HIS A 210 -38.33 -5.67 1.04
C HIS A 210 -37.21 -5.12 1.96
N LEU A 211 -36.20 -5.93 2.28
CA LEU A 211 -35.04 -5.48 3.06
C LEU A 211 -34.18 -4.51 2.27
N ARG A 212 -34.02 -4.73 0.96
CA ARG A 212 -33.24 -3.85 0.10
C ARG A 212 -33.90 -2.49 -0.17
N ALA A 213 -35.22 -2.42 -0.11
CA ALA A 213 -35.97 -1.17 -0.31
C ALA A 213 -35.93 -0.20 0.88
N HIS A 214 -35.43 -0.62 2.04
CA HIS A 214 -35.29 0.22 3.23
C HIS A 214 -33.89 0.83 3.41
N GLU A 215 -32.94 0.51 2.52
CA GLU A 215 -31.54 1.00 2.59
C GLU A 215 -31.20 2.07 1.54
N THR A 216 -32.19 2.61 0.82
CA THR A 216 -31.97 3.74 -0.13
C THR A 216 -32.59 5.04 0.39
#